data_3d8408f3c91c747ee9e29e2b8f324e94
#
_entry.id   3d8408f3c91c747ee9e29e2b8f324e94
#
_cell.length_a   1.000
_cell.length_b   1.000
_cell.length_c   1.000
_cell.angle_alpha   90.00
_cell.angle_beta   90.00
_cell.angle_gamma   90.00
#
_symmetry.space_group_name_H-M   'P 1'
#
loop_
_entity.id
_entity.type
_entity.pdbx_description
1 polymer ?
#
loop_
_entity_poly.entity_id
_entity_poly.type
_entity_poly.pdbx_seq_one_letter_code
_entity_poly.pdbx_strand_id
1 'polypeptide(L)'
;MMIQRRVFEVLKEAHPEWEHKDTNTEEKMHAYFDFKCTPEGYIGEDFLFCDRAREQGLDIWLDPTIKLGHMGIHEYKSDFGNDVLYPSMEAAQQTLSTAA
;
A
#
# COMPACT_ATOMS: atom_id res chain seq x y z
N MET A 1 -3.90 -0.51 6.09
CA MET A 1 -4.16 0.65 5.21
C MET A 1 -5.57 1.15 5.46
N MET A 2 -5.74 2.43 5.66
CA MET A 2 -7.07 3.07 5.73
C MET A 2 -7.28 3.92 4.49
N ILE A 3 -8.43 3.76 3.85
CA ILE A 3 -8.74 4.47 2.60
C ILE A 3 -10.07 5.20 2.78
N GLN A 4 -10.08 6.52 2.54
CA GLN A 4 -11.32 7.27 2.55
C GLN A 4 -12.19 6.89 1.36
N ARG A 5 -13.50 6.85 1.58
CA ARG A 5 -14.46 6.49 0.53
C ARG A 5 -14.33 7.33 -0.74
N ARG A 6 -14.06 8.62 -0.60
CA ARG A 6 -13.90 9.53 -1.74
C ARG A 6 -12.80 9.11 -2.70
N VAL A 7 -11.77 8.39 -2.21
CA VAL A 7 -10.68 7.89 -3.05
C VAL A 7 -11.22 6.91 -4.10
N PHE A 8 -12.09 5.99 -3.67
CA PHE A 8 -12.73 5.06 -4.59
C PHE A 8 -13.65 5.78 -5.58
N GLU A 9 -14.37 6.79 -5.15
CA GLU A 9 -15.24 7.59 -6.03
C GLU A 9 -14.42 8.32 -7.11
N VAL A 10 -13.31 8.94 -6.72
CA VAL A 10 -12.39 9.62 -7.65
C VAL A 10 -11.79 8.65 -8.65
N LEU A 11 -11.31 7.50 -8.19
CA LEU A 11 -10.72 6.48 -9.07
C LEU A 11 -11.76 5.87 -10.01
N LYS A 12 -12.95 5.63 -9.54
CA LYS A 12 -14.05 5.11 -10.36
C LYS A 12 -14.40 6.05 -11.51
N GLU A 13 -14.46 7.36 -11.24
CA GLU A 13 -14.73 8.37 -12.25
C GLU A 13 -13.58 8.51 -13.25
N ALA A 14 -12.34 8.45 -12.77
CA ALA A 14 -11.14 8.56 -13.60
C ALA A 14 -10.89 7.33 -14.46
N HIS A 15 -11.32 6.15 -14.02
CA HIS A 15 -11.05 4.87 -14.66
C HIS A 15 -12.31 4.03 -14.89
N PRO A 16 -13.23 4.47 -15.74
CA PRO A 16 -14.44 3.69 -16.05
C PRO A 16 -14.12 2.35 -16.70
N GLU A 17 -12.96 2.20 -17.32
CA GLU A 17 -12.49 0.98 -17.96
C GLU A 17 -12.21 -0.17 -16.98
N TRP A 18 -12.13 0.10 -15.69
CA TRP A 18 -11.95 -0.92 -14.66
C TRP A 18 -13.25 -1.64 -14.28
N GLU A 19 -14.40 -1.18 -14.77
CA GLU A 19 -15.68 -1.81 -14.51
C GLU A 19 -15.77 -3.17 -15.21
N HIS A 20 -16.14 -4.18 -14.47
CA HIS A 20 -16.35 -5.53 -14.98
C HIS A 20 -17.46 -6.22 -14.22
N LYS A 21 -17.96 -7.32 -14.77
CA LYS A 21 -18.91 -8.17 -14.08
C LYS A 21 -18.20 -9.27 -13.31
N ASP A 22 -18.65 -9.54 -12.10
CA ASP A 22 -18.22 -10.72 -11.37
C ASP A 22 -18.75 -11.97 -12.10
N THR A 23 -17.88 -12.95 -12.32
CA THR A 23 -18.21 -14.17 -13.03
C THR A 23 -19.22 -15.05 -12.31
N ASN A 24 -19.31 -14.93 -10.98
CA ASN A 24 -20.19 -15.76 -10.15
C ASN A 24 -21.56 -15.12 -9.87
N THR A 25 -21.61 -13.81 -9.66
CA THR A 25 -22.82 -13.10 -9.22
C THR A 25 -23.40 -12.19 -10.29
N GLU A 26 -22.69 -11.94 -11.38
CA GLU A 26 -23.02 -10.97 -12.43
C GLU A 26 -23.14 -9.52 -11.92
N GLU A 27 -22.72 -9.25 -10.69
CA GLU A 27 -22.67 -7.89 -10.15
C GLU A 27 -21.55 -7.10 -10.82
N LYS A 28 -21.78 -5.80 -10.99
CA LYS A 28 -20.76 -4.90 -11.51
C LYS A 28 -19.76 -4.57 -10.43
N MET A 29 -18.48 -4.75 -10.74
CA MET A 29 -17.36 -4.49 -9.87
C MET A 29 -16.37 -3.53 -10.54
N HIS A 30 -15.51 -2.92 -9.74
CA HIS A 30 -14.45 -2.04 -10.21
C HIS A 30 -13.09 -2.57 -9.74
N ALA A 31 -12.15 -2.71 -10.66
CA ALA A 31 -10.82 -3.26 -10.36
C ALA A 31 -9.90 -2.20 -9.76
N TYR A 32 -10.14 -1.81 -8.52
CA TYR A 32 -9.31 -0.84 -7.80
C TYR A 32 -7.92 -1.36 -7.48
N PHE A 33 -7.81 -2.65 -7.18
CA PHE A 33 -6.56 -3.29 -6.81
C PHE A 33 -6.14 -4.23 -7.92
N ASP A 34 -4.95 -4.02 -8.42
CA ASP A 34 -4.37 -4.77 -9.52
C ASP A 34 -2.86 -4.79 -9.37
N PHE A 35 -2.18 -5.55 -10.17
CA PHE A 35 -0.73 -5.56 -10.25
C PHE A 35 -0.29 -5.18 -11.66
N LYS A 36 0.96 -4.77 -11.80
CA LYS A 36 1.52 -4.38 -13.07
C LYS A 36 2.95 -4.90 -13.21
N CYS A 37 3.24 -5.42 -14.38
CA CYS A 37 4.61 -5.76 -14.76
C CYS A 37 5.19 -4.64 -15.64
N THR A 38 6.37 -4.17 -15.29
CA THR A 38 7.11 -3.17 -16.05
C THR A 38 8.48 -3.74 -16.40
N PRO A 39 9.19 -3.14 -17.39
CA PRO A 39 10.58 -3.55 -17.68
C PRO A 39 11.51 -3.47 -16.47
N GLU A 40 11.22 -2.58 -15.53
CA GLU A 40 11.98 -2.41 -14.28
C GLU A 40 11.57 -3.39 -13.19
N GLY A 41 10.43 -4.06 -13.30
CA GLY A 41 9.98 -5.04 -12.33
C GLY A 41 8.47 -5.13 -12.16
N TYR A 42 8.10 -5.84 -11.11
CA TYR A 42 6.72 -6.09 -10.72
C TYR A 42 6.26 -5.06 -9.69
N ILE A 43 5.07 -4.51 -9.90
CA ILE A 43 4.42 -3.59 -8.96
C ILE A 43 3.22 -4.31 -8.35
N GLY A 44 3.24 -4.49 -7.02
CA GLY A 44 2.15 -5.12 -6.29
C GLY A 44 0.91 -4.24 -6.17
N GLU A 45 -0.19 -4.84 -5.71
CA GLU A 45 -1.51 -4.20 -5.69
C GLU A 45 -1.59 -2.97 -4.79
N ASP A 46 -0.90 -2.99 -3.66
CA ASP A 46 -0.89 -1.87 -2.70
C ASP A 46 -0.11 -0.67 -3.24
N PHE A 47 1.07 -0.91 -3.79
CA PHE A 47 1.87 0.15 -4.41
C PHE A 47 1.18 0.73 -5.63
N LEU A 48 0.60 -0.11 -6.48
CA LEU A 48 -0.08 0.35 -7.69
C LEU A 48 -1.32 1.19 -7.34
N PHE A 49 -2.08 0.78 -6.33
CA PHE A 49 -3.21 1.56 -5.83
C PHE A 49 -2.76 2.96 -5.37
N CYS A 50 -1.68 3.03 -4.61
CA CYS A 50 -1.12 4.28 -4.15
C CYS A 50 -0.65 5.17 -5.30
N ASP A 51 0.02 4.61 -6.29
CA ASP A 51 0.45 5.36 -7.48
C ASP A 51 -0.74 5.92 -8.26
N ARG A 52 -1.77 5.12 -8.46
CA ARG A 52 -2.99 5.56 -9.14
C ARG A 52 -3.74 6.64 -8.39
N ALA A 53 -3.79 6.56 -7.06
CA ALA A 53 -4.37 7.60 -6.22
C ALA A 53 -3.60 8.92 -6.34
N ARG A 54 -2.27 8.85 -6.31
CA ARG A 54 -1.41 10.03 -6.45
C ARG A 54 -1.52 10.68 -7.83
N GLU A 55 -1.70 9.92 -8.89
CA GLU A 55 -1.95 10.43 -10.23
C GLU A 55 -3.21 11.30 -10.28
N GLN A 56 -4.18 11.04 -9.41
CA GLN A 56 -5.41 11.83 -9.27
C GLN A 56 -5.28 12.99 -8.28
N GLY A 57 -4.07 13.29 -7.81
CA GLY A 57 -3.81 14.36 -6.86
C GLY A 57 -4.20 14.05 -5.42
N LEU A 58 -4.41 12.77 -5.10
CA LEU A 58 -4.73 12.34 -3.74
C LEU A 58 -3.43 12.11 -2.95
N ASP A 59 -3.46 12.53 -1.68
CA ASP A 59 -2.30 12.40 -0.81
C ASP A 59 -2.31 11.08 -0.04
N ILE A 60 -1.10 10.57 0.22
CA ILE A 60 -0.88 9.39 1.02
C ILE A 60 -0.14 9.80 2.28
N TRP A 61 -0.72 9.45 3.42
CA TRP A 61 -0.20 9.80 4.72
C TRP A 61 0.23 8.55 5.48
N LEU A 62 1.31 8.68 6.21
CA LEU A 62 1.80 7.64 7.10
C LEU A 62 1.47 8.04 8.54
N ASP A 63 0.81 7.17 9.27
CA ASP A 63 0.61 7.30 10.72
C ASP A 63 1.51 6.30 11.44
N PRO A 64 2.65 6.76 12.00
CA PRO A 64 3.60 5.88 12.67
C PRO A 64 3.12 5.40 14.03
N THR A 65 2.00 5.91 14.54
CA THR A 65 1.43 5.49 15.83
C THR A 65 0.60 4.20 15.70
N ILE A 66 0.19 3.84 14.49
CA ILE A 66 -0.58 2.63 14.24
C ILE A 66 0.35 1.43 14.15
N LYS A 67 0.08 0.42 14.97
CA LYS A 67 0.84 -0.82 15.02
C LYS A 67 0.04 -1.94 14.36
N LEU A 68 0.63 -2.59 13.36
CA LEU A 68 0.01 -3.68 12.63
C LEU A 68 0.92 -4.91 12.68
N GLY A 69 0.30 -6.09 12.66
CA GLY A 69 0.98 -7.36 12.56
C GLY A 69 0.72 -8.02 11.20
N HIS A 70 1.68 -8.76 10.72
CA HIS A 70 1.54 -9.58 9.52
C HIS A 70 1.73 -11.05 9.91
N MET A 71 0.71 -11.87 9.65
CA MET A 71 0.72 -13.30 10.00
C MET A 71 1.05 -14.16 8.78
N GLY A 72 1.92 -15.12 9.00
CA GLY A 72 2.29 -16.14 8.03
C GLY A 72 2.74 -17.38 8.78
N ILE A 73 3.79 -18.07 8.33
CA ILE A 73 4.47 -19.11 9.13
C ILE A 73 5.04 -18.49 10.40
N HIS A 74 5.40 -17.21 10.32
CA HIS A 74 5.92 -16.40 11.40
C HIS A 74 5.13 -15.08 11.45
N GLU A 75 4.89 -14.54 12.65
CA GLU A 75 4.26 -13.23 12.79
C GLU A 75 5.30 -12.13 12.62
N TYR A 76 5.08 -11.24 11.65
CA TYR A 76 5.92 -10.07 11.42
C TYR A 76 5.27 -8.85 12.06
N LYS A 77 5.96 -8.24 13.02
CA LYS A 77 5.51 -7.03 13.70
C LYS A 77 6.52 -5.91 13.49
N SER A 78 5.99 -4.70 13.34
CA SER A 78 6.81 -3.50 13.24
C SER A 78 6.19 -2.39 14.07
N ASP A 79 7.02 -1.68 14.81
CA ASP A 79 6.69 -0.40 15.42
C ASP A 79 7.45 0.68 14.67
N PHE A 80 6.83 1.19 13.62
CA PHE A 80 7.48 2.12 12.69
C PHE A 80 8.02 3.36 13.41
N GLY A 81 7.29 3.88 14.39
CA GLY A 81 7.73 5.04 15.16
C GLY A 81 9.03 4.78 15.90
N ASN A 82 9.15 3.66 16.61
CA ASN A 82 10.34 3.32 17.39
C ASN A 82 11.45 2.67 16.56
N ASP A 83 11.09 1.81 15.59
CA ASP A 83 12.06 1.02 14.84
C ASP A 83 12.70 1.78 13.67
N VAL A 84 11.97 2.72 13.08
CA VAL A 84 12.41 3.44 11.87
C VAL A 84 12.61 4.92 12.13
N LEU A 85 11.62 5.64 12.69
CA LEU A 85 11.68 7.09 12.90
C LEU A 85 12.53 7.48 14.11
N TYR A 86 12.45 6.71 15.21
CA TYR A 86 13.14 6.97 16.47
C TYR A 86 13.90 5.73 16.94
N PRO A 87 14.83 5.18 16.14
CA PRO A 87 15.59 4.00 16.55
C PRO A 87 16.45 4.32 17.77
N SER A 88 16.66 3.31 18.65
CA SER A 88 17.62 3.42 19.73
C SER A 88 19.03 3.61 19.15
N MET A 89 19.94 4.17 19.95
CA MET A 89 21.34 4.35 19.53
C MET A 89 21.97 3.03 19.09
N GLU A 90 21.66 1.95 19.78
CA GLU A 90 22.16 0.60 19.45
C GLU A 90 21.62 0.10 18.12
N ALA A 91 20.31 0.25 17.87
CA ALA A 91 19.68 -0.11 16.59
C ALA A 91 20.22 0.73 15.44
N ALA A 92 20.46 2.04 15.67
CA ALA A 92 21.04 2.93 14.67
C ALA A 92 22.46 2.51 14.30
N GLN A 93 23.28 2.09 15.27
CA GLN A 93 24.62 1.59 15.02
C GLN A 93 24.61 0.30 14.20
N GLN A 94 23.71 -0.63 14.50
CA GLN A 94 23.56 -1.85 13.72
C GLN A 94 23.15 -1.58 12.29
N THR A 95 22.22 -0.64 12.06
CA THR A 95 21.79 -0.25 10.72
C THR A 95 22.96 0.35 9.93
N LEU A 96 23.75 1.21 10.54
CA LEU A 96 24.93 1.81 9.90
C LEU A 96 26.01 0.76 9.56
N SER A 97 26.23 -0.23 10.42
CA SER A 97 27.22 -1.26 10.17
C SER A 97 26.78 -2.26 9.09
N THR A 98 25.47 -2.47 8.88
CA THR A 98 24.94 -3.34 7.82
C THR A 98 24.78 -2.64 6.47
N ALA A 99 24.75 -1.31 6.45
CA ALA A 99 24.64 -0.50 5.22
C ALA A 99 25.98 -0.26 4.51
N ALA A 100 27.08 -0.68 5.12
CA ALA A 100 28.42 -0.48 4.55
C ALA A 100 28.79 -1.52 3.49
#